data_83da3b2a46b5e944a26aa19cf7cecb03
#
_entry.id   83da3b2a46b5e944a26aa19cf7cecb03
#
_cell.length_a   1.000
_cell.length_b   1.000
_cell.length_c   1.000
_cell.angle_alpha   90.00
_cell.angle_beta   90.00
_cell.angle_gamma   90.00
#
_symmetry.space_group_name_H-M   'P 1'
#
loop_
_entity.id
_entity.type
_entity.pdbx_description
1 polymer ?
#
loop_
_entity_poly.entity_id
_entity_poly.type
_entity_poly.pdbx_seq_one_letter_code
_entity_poly.pdbx_strand_id
1 'polypeptide(L)'
;MTIDEWEQQVADFWEAFDSAPPESDEQAHPFVARLDALADDCPADDGRAEFERGCIRDSTGRTGEAVGHYEAGLAAGLDDVRRARTLVQMASSRRVLGEPDAALAIIANADPHALGGAPSAVRALILHDLGAPDEALRVAIEALVPHLPRYRRSMANYARLLTEPE
;
A
#
# COMPACT_ATOMS: atom_id res chain seq x y z
N MET A 1 2.58 -21.01 19.52
CA MET A 1 2.63 -19.54 19.45
C MET A 1 1.21 -19.01 19.37
N THR A 2 0.85 -17.99 20.16
CA THR A 2 -0.43 -17.30 20.08
C THR A 2 -0.40 -16.24 18.96
N ILE A 3 -1.58 -15.69 18.58
CA ILE A 3 -1.64 -14.60 17.61
C ILE A 3 -0.87 -13.38 18.11
N ASP A 4 -1.02 -12.99 19.37
CA ASP A 4 -0.34 -11.82 19.94
C ASP A 4 1.18 -12.00 19.96
N GLU A 5 1.68 -13.20 20.28
CA GLU A 5 3.11 -13.50 20.20
C GLU A 5 3.64 -13.43 18.78
N TRP A 6 2.87 -13.89 17.81
CA TRP A 6 3.22 -13.81 16.38
C TRP A 6 3.25 -12.36 15.89
N GLU A 7 2.22 -11.56 16.21
CA GLU A 7 2.17 -10.13 15.85
C GLU A 7 3.35 -9.37 16.45
N GLN A 8 3.76 -9.69 17.67
CA GLN A 8 4.94 -9.07 18.29
C GLN A 8 6.22 -9.44 17.53
N GLN A 9 6.39 -10.68 17.12
CA GLN A 9 7.55 -11.10 16.34
C GLN A 9 7.59 -10.45 14.95
N VAL A 10 6.42 -10.26 14.32
CA VAL A 10 6.32 -9.49 13.06
C VAL A 10 6.71 -8.02 13.28
N ALA A 11 6.24 -7.40 14.36
CA ALA A 11 6.61 -6.02 14.70
C ALA A 11 8.12 -5.89 14.94
N ASP A 12 8.71 -6.79 15.73
CA ASP A 12 10.16 -6.81 16.01
C ASP A 12 10.98 -7.04 14.72
N PHE A 13 10.44 -7.85 13.79
CA PHE A 13 11.05 -8.06 12.49
C PHE A 13 11.11 -6.75 11.68
N TRP A 14 9.98 -6.03 11.59
CA TRP A 14 9.91 -4.79 10.82
C TRP A 14 10.74 -3.66 11.46
N GLU A 15 10.79 -3.56 12.79
CA GLU A 15 11.67 -2.62 13.48
C GLU A 15 13.14 -2.88 13.13
N ALA A 16 13.57 -4.14 13.10
CA ALA A 16 14.91 -4.53 12.71
C ALA A 16 15.20 -4.25 11.22
N PHE A 17 14.23 -4.49 10.35
CA PHE A 17 14.33 -4.20 8.91
C PHE A 17 14.47 -2.70 8.66
N ASP A 18 13.63 -1.88 9.29
CA ASP A 18 13.64 -0.42 9.12
C ASP A 18 14.89 0.25 9.68
N SER A 19 15.50 -0.35 10.72
CA SER A 19 16.74 0.16 11.31
C SER A 19 17.96 -0.07 10.45
N ALA A 20 17.94 -1.10 9.59
CA ALA A 20 19.05 -1.47 8.71
C ALA A 20 18.49 -2.08 7.39
N PRO A 21 17.84 -1.29 6.54
CA PRO A 21 17.24 -1.79 5.31
C PRO A 21 18.35 -2.33 4.37
N PRO A 22 18.07 -3.43 3.64
CA PRO A 22 19.04 -3.99 2.71
C PRO A 22 19.27 -3.04 1.52
N GLU A 23 20.54 -2.90 1.13
CA GLU A 23 20.95 -2.08 -0.02
C GLU A 23 21.15 -2.90 -1.31
N SER A 24 21.03 -4.22 -1.22
CA SER A 24 21.19 -5.14 -2.35
C SER A 24 20.27 -6.36 -2.21
N ASP A 25 20.03 -7.05 -3.32
CA ASP A 25 19.24 -8.29 -3.33
C ASP A 25 19.90 -9.40 -2.48
N GLU A 26 21.23 -9.45 -2.44
CA GLU A 26 21.96 -10.40 -1.60
C GLU A 26 21.71 -10.14 -0.10
N GLN A 27 21.68 -8.88 0.31
CA GLN A 27 21.35 -8.49 1.68
C GLN A 27 19.86 -8.65 2.01
N ALA A 28 18.97 -8.54 1.02
CA ALA A 28 17.54 -8.72 1.18
C ALA A 28 17.15 -10.19 1.41
N HIS A 29 17.89 -11.13 0.83
CA HIS A 29 17.55 -12.55 0.88
C HIS A 29 17.35 -13.13 2.30
N PRO A 30 18.22 -12.85 3.29
CA PRO A 30 18.01 -13.31 4.66
C PRO A 30 16.73 -12.76 5.31
N PHE A 31 16.36 -11.52 4.99
CA PHE A 31 15.11 -10.92 5.51
C PHE A 31 13.89 -11.62 4.93
N VAL A 32 13.88 -11.86 3.62
CA VAL A 32 12.77 -12.59 2.98
C VAL A 32 12.64 -13.99 3.57
N ALA A 33 13.73 -14.74 3.71
CA ALA A 33 13.71 -16.08 4.28
C ALA A 33 13.24 -16.09 5.74
N ARG A 34 13.69 -15.10 6.54
CA ARG A 34 13.26 -14.97 7.93
C ARG A 34 11.77 -14.66 8.06
N LEU A 35 11.25 -13.76 7.22
CA LEU A 35 9.82 -13.46 7.24
C LEU A 35 8.98 -14.64 6.74
N ASP A 36 9.44 -15.34 5.71
CA ASP A 36 8.75 -16.55 5.22
C ASP A 36 8.64 -17.60 6.33
N ALA A 37 9.72 -17.86 7.09
CA ALA A 37 9.67 -18.76 8.23
C ALA A 37 8.69 -18.28 9.33
N LEU A 38 8.69 -16.97 9.60
CA LEU A 38 7.74 -16.40 10.55
C LEU A 38 6.29 -16.52 10.07
N ALA A 39 6.06 -16.33 8.77
CA ALA A 39 4.75 -16.49 8.15
C ALA A 39 4.27 -17.96 8.15
N ASP A 40 5.19 -18.94 8.01
CA ASP A 40 4.89 -20.37 8.12
C ASP A 40 4.43 -20.75 9.55
N ASP A 41 4.93 -20.03 10.55
CA ASP A 41 4.56 -20.23 11.98
C ASP A 41 3.28 -19.46 12.37
N CYS A 42 2.61 -18.80 11.45
CA CYS A 42 1.40 -18.02 11.72
C CYS A 42 0.26 -18.92 12.27
N PRO A 43 -0.30 -18.62 13.45
CA PRO A 43 -1.33 -19.47 14.06
C PRO A 43 -2.74 -19.24 13.49
N ALA A 44 -2.90 -18.34 12.49
CA ALA A 44 -4.18 -18.00 11.88
C ALA A 44 -4.14 -18.18 10.36
N ASP A 45 -5.25 -18.61 9.80
CA ASP A 45 -5.47 -18.76 8.35
C ASP A 45 -6.46 -17.70 7.86
N ASP A 46 -6.09 -16.42 8.07
CA ASP A 46 -6.91 -15.24 7.74
C ASP A 46 -6.20 -14.27 6.78
N GLY A 47 -5.17 -14.75 6.08
CA GLY A 47 -4.43 -14.01 5.09
C GLY A 47 -3.32 -13.11 5.63
N ARG A 48 -3.17 -12.96 6.96
CA ARG A 48 -2.12 -12.11 7.55
C ARG A 48 -0.70 -12.56 7.19
N ALA A 49 -0.45 -13.86 7.15
CA ALA A 49 0.83 -14.43 6.72
C ALA A 49 1.16 -14.03 5.27
N GLU A 50 0.18 -14.14 4.38
CA GLU A 50 0.34 -13.74 2.99
C GLU A 50 0.53 -12.24 2.82
N PHE A 51 -0.16 -11.42 3.63
CA PHE A 51 0.06 -9.99 3.67
C PHE A 51 1.52 -9.65 4.01
N GLU A 52 2.09 -10.25 5.04
CA GLU A 52 3.49 -10.00 5.44
C GLU A 52 4.49 -10.49 4.38
N ARG A 53 4.24 -11.66 3.75
CA ARG A 53 5.03 -12.12 2.60
C ARG A 53 5.02 -11.14 1.44
N GLY A 54 3.86 -10.54 1.15
CA GLY A 54 3.72 -9.47 0.16
C GLY A 54 4.53 -8.23 0.54
N CYS A 55 4.42 -7.78 1.79
CA CYS A 55 5.13 -6.60 2.29
C CYS A 55 6.65 -6.73 2.15
N ILE A 56 7.24 -7.86 2.56
CA ILE A 56 8.71 -8.01 2.47
C ILE A 56 9.20 -8.08 1.03
N ARG A 57 8.44 -8.71 0.12
CA ARG A 57 8.80 -8.76 -1.29
C ARG A 57 8.74 -7.38 -1.93
N ASP A 58 7.72 -6.61 -1.62
CA ASP A 58 7.57 -5.25 -2.12
C ASP A 58 8.71 -4.35 -1.60
N SER A 59 9.00 -4.42 -0.29
CA SER A 59 10.08 -3.66 0.36
C SER A 59 11.49 -4.06 -0.11
N THR A 60 11.63 -5.21 -0.77
CA THR A 60 12.91 -5.71 -1.30
C THR A 60 12.96 -5.70 -2.85
N GLY A 61 12.03 -4.99 -3.51
CA GLY A 61 12.04 -4.81 -4.96
C GLY A 61 11.50 -6.02 -5.76
N ARG A 62 10.96 -7.04 -5.10
CA ARG A 62 10.33 -8.21 -5.73
C ARG A 62 8.84 -7.98 -5.98
N THR A 63 8.53 -6.82 -6.57
CA THR A 63 7.18 -6.30 -6.73
C THR A 63 6.23 -7.27 -7.44
N GLY A 64 6.71 -8.00 -8.45
CA GLY A 64 5.90 -9.01 -9.16
C GLY A 64 5.46 -10.17 -8.26
N GLU A 65 6.33 -10.65 -7.36
CA GLU A 65 6.01 -11.68 -6.39
C GLU A 65 5.05 -11.16 -5.31
N ALA A 66 5.24 -9.92 -4.86
CA ALA A 66 4.41 -9.28 -3.85
C ALA A 66 2.92 -9.28 -4.22
N VAL A 67 2.60 -9.01 -5.49
CA VAL A 67 1.21 -8.97 -5.98
C VAL A 67 0.50 -10.30 -5.75
N GLY A 68 1.13 -11.44 -6.05
CA GLY A 68 0.54 -12.77 -5.83
C GLY A 68 0.20 -13.03 -4.35
N HIS A 69 1.09 -12.62 -3.45
CA HIS A 69 0.84 -12.73 -2.01
C HIS A 69 -0.28 -11.81 -1.53
N TYR A 70 -0.36 -10.57 -2.03
CA TYR A 70 -1.46 -9.67 -1.71
C TYR A 70 -2.81 -10.21 -2.19
N GLU A 71 -2.88 -10.78 -3.39
CA GLU A 71 -4.09 -11.43 -3.91
C GLU A 71 -4.51 -12.61 -3.03
N ALA A 72 -3.57 -13.45 -2.62
CA ALA A 72 -3.82 -14.57 -1.71
C ALA A 72 -4.31 -14.10 -0.33
N GLY A 73 -3.70 -13.08 0.23
CA GLY A 73 -4.12 -12.48 1.51
C GLY A 73 -5.55 -11.92 1.45
N LEU A 74 -5.90 -11.19 0.39
CA LEU A 74 -7.26 -10.68 0.18
C LEU A 74 -8.29 -11.81 0.05
N ALA A 75 -7.94 -12.90 -0.65
CA ALA A 75 -8.81 -14.05 -0.83
C ALA A 75 -9.04 -14.83 0.49
N ALA A 76 -8.05 -14.88 1.38
CA ALA A 76 -8.13 -15.52 2.68
C ALA A 76 -8.94 -14.73 3.72
N GLY A 77 -9.22 -13.44 3.50
CA GLY A 77 -10.14 -12.65 4.33
C GLY A 77 -9.46 -11.77 5.36
N LEU A 78 -8.45 -11.00 4.95
CA LEU A 78 -7.76 -10.01 5.77
C LEU A 78 -8.72 -9.13 6.57
N ASP A 79 -8.32 -8.77 7.78
CA ASP A 79 -8.96 -7.72 8.57
C ASP A 79 -8.97 -6.36 7.82
N ASP A 80 -9.82 -5.44 8.26
CA ASP A 80 -10.06 -4.17 7.56
C ASP A 80 -8.78 -3.33 7.43
N VAL A 81 -7.88 -3.36 8.42
CA VAL A 81 -6.64 -2.59 8.41
C VAL A 81 -5.66 -3.16 7.40
N ARG A 82 -5.43 -4.48 7.44
CA ARG A 82 -4.55 -5.15 6.47
C ARG A 82 -5.12 -5.10 5.08
N ARG A 83 -6.43 -5.26 4.93
CA ARG A 83 -7.13 -5.09 3.65
C ARG A 83 -6.88 -3.71 3.04
N ALA A 84 -7.05 -2.64 3.82
CA ALA A 84 -6.80 -1.28 3.35
C ALA A 84 -5.33 -1.08 2.91
N ARG A 85 -4.38 -1.56 3.71
CA ARG A 85 -2.95 -1.52 3.39
C ARG A 85 -2.63 -2.32 2.12
N THR A 86 -3.20 -3.52 1.99
CA THR A 86 -3.00 -4.39 0.82
C THR A 86 -3.48 -3.73 -0.47
N LEU A 87 -4.65 -3.10 -0.48
CA LEU A 87 -5.16 -2.41 -1.66
C LEU A 87 -4.22 -1.27 -2.10
N VAL A 88 -3.69 -0.49 -1.16
CA VAL A 88 -2.74 0.58 -1.44
C VAL A 88 -1.43 0.03 -2.01
N GLN A 89 -0.83 -0.95 -1.35
CA GLN A 89 0.43 -1.55 -1.76
C GLN A 89 0.31 -2.26 -3.11
N MET A 90 -0.72 -3.09 -3.29
CA MET A 90 -0.94 -3.82 -4.54
C MET A 90 -1.19 -2.88 -5.72
N ALA A 91 -1.95 -1.79 -5.52
CA ALA A 91 -2.13 -0.77 -6.56
C ALA A 91 -0.82 -0.07 -6.90
N SER A 92 0.00 0.27 -5.90
CA SER A 92 1.33 0.83 -6.12
C SER A 92 2.24 -0.13 -6.88
N SER A 93 2.25 -1.40 -6.51
CA SER A 93 3.02 -2.45 -7.16
C SER A 93 2.62 -2.64 -8.63
N ARG A 94 1.32 -2.71 -8.92
CA ARG A 94 0.81 -2.80 -10.31
C ARG A 94 1.20 -1.58 -11.13
N ARG A 95 1.14 -0.38 -10.53
CA ARG A 95 1.61 0.85 -11.17
C ARG A 95 3.10 0.76 -11.55
N VAL A 96 3.96 0.33 -10.62
CA VAL A 96 5.40 0.18 -10.85
C VAL A 96 5.70 -0.87 -11.93
N LEU A 97 4.89 -1.91 -12.03
CA LEU A 97 4.97 -2.92 -13.09
C LEU A 97 4.49 -2.42 -14.47
N GLY A 98 4.05 -1.16 -14.58
CA GLY A 98 3.59 -0.59 -15.85
C GLY A 98 2.14 -0.96 -16.19
N GLU A 99 1.33 -1.30 -15.20
CA GLU A 99 -0.08 -1.70 -15.33
C GLU A 99 -1.03 -0.67 -14.67
N PRO A 100 -1.02 0.62 -15.08
CA PRO A 100 -1.75 1.69 -14.38
C PRO A 100 -3.28 1.51 -14.42
N ASP A 101 -3.84 0.90 -15.47
CA ASP A 101 -5.28 0.61 -15.53
C ASP A 101 -5.70 -0.43 -14.47
N ALA A 102 -4.90 -1.48 -14.30
CA ALA A 102 -5.13 -2.48 -13.24
C ALA A 102 -4.96 -1.86 -11.85
N ALA A 103 -3.94 -1.01 -11.67
CA ALA A 103 -3.72 -0.27 -10.44
C ALA A 103 -4.91 0.63 -10.09
N LEU A 104 -5.50 1.33 -11.08
CA LEU A 104 -6.67 2.18 -10.89
C LEU A 104 -7.89 1.38 -10.45
N ALA A 105 -8.11 0.21 -11.06
CA ALA A 105 -9.20 -0.68 -10.70
C ALA A 105 -9.09 -1.22 -9.26
N ILE A 106 -7.86 -1.49 -8.80
CA ILE A 106 -7.59 -1.95 -7.43
C ILE A 106 -7.87 -0.82 -6.43
N ILE A 107 -7.26 0.36 -6.63
CA ILE A 107 -7.35 1.47 -5.68
C ILE A 107 -8.77 2.04 -5.58
N ALA A 108 -9.61 1.85 -6.59
CA ALA A 108 -11.02 2.23 -6.58
C ALA A 108 -11.84 1.49 -5.49
N ASN A 109 -11.34 0.35 -4.99
CA ASN A 109 -11.97 -0.42 -3.90
C ASN A 109 -11.49 0.00 -2.50
N ALA A 110 -10.54 0.92 -2.40
CA ALA A 110 -10.05 1.43 -1.13
C ALA A 110 -10.86 2.65 -0.68
N ASP A 111 -11.10 2.77 0.64
CA ASP A 111 -11.61 4.03 1.21
C ASP A 111 -10.56 5.13 0.99
N PRO A 112 -10.90 6.22 0.27
CA PRO A 112 -9.95 7.28 -0.05
C PRO A 112 -9.40 8.00 1.18
N HIS A 113 -10.09 7.92 2.32
CA HIS A 113 -9.70 8.55 3.59
C HIS A 113 -8.98 7.60 4.55
N ALA A 114 -8.94 6.30 4.25
CA ALA A 114 -8.18 5.34 5.03
C ALA A 114 -6.69 5.70 5.05
N LEU A 115 -5.97 5.26 6.08
CA LEU A 115 -4.52 5.41 6.20
C LEU A 115 -4.03 6.86 5.98
N GLY A 116 -4.80 7.84 6.48
CA GLY A 116 -4.43 9.26 6.37
C GLY A 116 -4.41 9.80 4.95
N GLY A 117 -5.17 9.20 4.02
CA GLY A 117 -5.26 9.63 2.62
C GLY A 117 -4.28 8.91 1.69
N ALA A 118 -3.55 7.89 2.14
CA ALA A 118 -2.63 7.13 1.30
C ALA A 118 -3.29 6.55 0.03
N PRO A 119 -4.53 6.01 0.05
CA PRO A 119 -5.22 5.58 -1.16
C PRO A 119 -5.37 6.68 -2.20
N SER A 120 -5.73 7.90 -1.76
CA SER A 120 -5.85 9.07 -2.65
C SER A 120 -4.49 9.49 -3.22
N ALA A 121 -3.42 9.43 -2.43
CA ALA A 121 -2.07 9.74 -2.91
C ALA A 121 -1.62 8.76 -4.00
N VAL A 122 -1.81 7.46 -3.79
CA VAL A 122 -1.50 6.43 -4.80
C VAL A 122 -2.38 6.59 -6.04
N ARG A 123 -3.68 6.87 -5.88
CA ARG A 123 -4.58 7.16 -7.00
C ARG A 123 -4.12 8.35 -7.81
N ALA A 124 -3.65 9.42 -7.18
CA ALA A 124 -3.12 10.59 -7.88
C ALA A 124 -1.91 10.23 -8.75
N LEU A 125 -0.98 9.41 -8.25
CA LEU A 125 0.16 8.92 -9.03
C LEU A 125 -0.28 8.07 -10.23
N ILE A 126 -1.26 7.20 -10.05
CA ILE A 126 -1.81 6.35 -11.11
C ILE A 126 -2.48 7.22 -12.20
N LEU A 127 -3.28 8.21 -11.79
CA LEU A 127 -3.92 9.14 -12.73
C LEU A 127 -2.91 9.96 -13.53
N HIS A 128 -1.81 10.37 -12.89
CA HIS A 128 -0.71 11.03 -13.59
C HIS A 128 -0.11 10.13 -14.68
N ASP A 129 0.16 8.86 -14.36
CA ASP A 129 0.73 7.90 -15.32
C ASP A 129 -0.25 7.57 -16.47
N LEU A 130 -1.55 7.67 -16.23
CA LEU A 130 -2.61 7.55 -17.24
C LEU A 130 -2.80 8.82 -18.08
N GLY A 131 -2.02 9.88 -17.86
CA GLY A 131 -2.10 11.11 -18.63
C GLY A 131 -3.28 12.02 -18.25
N ALA A 132 -3.80 11.89 -17.01
CA ALA A 132 -4.86 12.73 -16.45
C ALA A 132 -4.31 13.66 -15.33
N PRO A 133 -3.38 14.60 -15.64
CA PRO A 133 -2.65 15.36 -14.63
C PRO A 133 -3.56 16.28 -13.81
N ASP A 134 -4.58 16.87 -14.40
CA ASP A 134 -5.50 17.77 -13.68
C ASP A 134 -6.35 17.00 -12.67
N GLU A 135 -6.83 15.80 -13.02
CA GLU A 135 -7.51 14.91 -12.08
C GLU A 135 -6.56 14.40 -10.99
N ALA A 136 -5.34 14.05 -11.36
CA ALA A 136 -4.30 13.64 -10.40
C ALA A 136 -4.04 14.74 -9.37
N LEU A 137 -3.85 15.98 -9.82
CA LEU A 137 -3.61 17.12 -8.94
C LEU A 137 -4.83 17.41 -8.06
N ARG A 138 -6.04 17.34 -8.62
CA ARG A 138 -7.29 17.49 -7.86
C ARG A 138 -7.35 16.49 -6.71
N VAL A 139 -7.16 15.21 -6.99
CA VAL A 139 -7.22 14.14 -5.98
C VAL A 139 -6.15 14.34 -4.90
N ALA A 140 -4.92 14.72 -5.27
CA ALA A 140 -3.83 14.97 -4.33
C ALA A 140 -4.14 16.15 -3.40
N ILE A 141 -4.68 17.26 -3.94
CA ILE A 141 -5.04 18.44 -3.14
C ILE A 141 -6.22 18.11 -2.22
N GLU A 142 -7.24 17.41 -2.69
CA GLU A 142 -8.39 17.00 -1.88
C GLU A 142 -7.95 16.13 -0.70
N ALA A 143 -6.99 15.22 -0.89
CA ALA A 143 -6.42 14.41 0.18
C ALA A 143 -5.64 15.25 1.21
N LEU A 144 -4.98 16.33 0.77
CA LEU A 144 -4.22 17.23 1.64
C LEU A 144 -5.12 18.16 2.47
N VAL A 145 -6.29 18.56 1.94
CA VAL A 145 -7.19 19.56 2.56
C VAL A 145 -7.50 19.29 4.03
N PRO A 146 -7.82 18.07 4.50
CA PRO A 146 -8.09 17.77 5.89
C PRO A 146 -6.92 18.08 6.84
N HIS A 147 -5.68 18.03 6.33
CA HIS A 147 -4.46 18.22 7.10
C HIS A 147 -3.97 19.68 7.14
N LEU A 148 -4.58 20.55 6.33
CA LEU A 148 -4.21 21.98 6.31
C LEU A 148 -4.71 22.71 7.56
N PRO A 149 -3.87 23.50 8.26
CA PRO A 149 -4.31 24.30 9.41
C PRO A 149 -5.18 25.49 8.96
N ARG A 150 -5.00 25.97 7.69
CA ARG A 150 -5.73 27.11 7.11
C ARG A 150 -5.99 26.85 5.62
N TYR A 151 -6.84 27.67 5.00
CA TYR A 151 -7.13 27.70 3.56
C TYR A 151 -7.85 26.45 3.02
N ARG A 152 -8.39 25.58 3.88
CA ARG A 152 -9.09 24.33 3.46
C ARG A 152 -10.15 24.60 2.41
N ARG A 153 -11.02 25.62 2.65
CA ARG A 153 -12.10 25.96 1.70
C ARG A 153 -11.57 26.45 0.35
N SER A 154 -10.56 27.31 0.34
CA SER A 154 -9.97 27.82 -0.90
C SER A 154 -9.29 26.72 -1.69
N MET A 155 -8.51 25.86 -1.01
CA MET A 155 -7.82 24.73 -1.66
C MET A 155 -8.78 23.70 -2.23
N ALA A 156 -9.85 23.36 -1.50
CA ALA A 156 -10.90 22.48 -2.00
C ALA A 156 -11.58 23.06 -3.26
N ASN A 157 -11.86 24.38 -3.24
CA ASN A 157 -12.46 25.06 -4.41
C ASN A 157 -11.50 25.06 -5.61
N TYR A 158 -10.22 25.36 -5.39
CA TYR A 158 -9.24 25.35 -6.48
C TYR A 158 -9.04 23.93 -7.05
N ALA A 159 -9.00 22.91 -6.20
CA ALA A 159 -8.92 21.53 -6.66
C ALA A 159 -10.11 21.16 -7.56
N ARG A 160 -11.33 21.51 -7.18
CA ARG A 160 -12.53 21.27 -7.97
C ARG A 160 -12.48 21.93 -9.35
N LEU A 161 -11.99 23.18 -9.42
CA LEU A 161 -11.89 23.93 -10.68
C LEU A 161 -10.89 23.34 -11.68
N LEU A 162 -9.96 22.46 -11.27
CA LEU A 162 -9.02 21.81 -12.19
C LEU A 162 -9.71 20.88 -13.21
N THR A 163 -10.88 20.36 -12.88
CA THR A 163 -11.58 19.36 -13.70
C THR A 163 -12.97 19.82 -14.14
N GLU A 164 -13.42 21.01 -13.72
CA GLU A 164 -14.68 21.58 -14.22
C GLU A 164 -14.44 22.24 -15.59
N PRO A 165 -15.30 21.97 -16.59
CA PRO A 165 -15.26 22.71 -17.84
C PRO A 165 -15.58 24.20 -17.59
N GLU A 166 -14.87 25.08 -18.31
CA GLU A 166 -15.19 26.51 -18.35
C GLU A 166 -16.61 26.78 -18.91
#